data_f10dd14047b65d8e6718cd6f64a6536c
#
_entry.id   f10dd14047b65d8e6718cd6f64a6536c
#
_cell.length_a   1.000
_cell.length_b   1.000
_cell.length_c   1.000
_cell.angle_alpha   90.00
_cell.angle_beta   90.00
_cell.angle_gamma   90.00
#
_symmetry.space_group_name_H-M   'P 1'
#
loop_
_entity.id
_entity.type
_entity.pdbx_description
1 polymer ?
#
loop_
_entity_poly.entity_id
_entity_poly.type
_entity_poly.pdbx_seq_one_letter_code
_entity_poly.pdbx_strand_id
1 'polypeptide(L)'
;LRPLTEVIPKPLLPIGESNVLEIQIQSLKRSGFEQIYIATNYRAEYVKAFLGDGSKYGVQLFLSQEEEPLGTCGPLSLLRNELDAPFLLMNGDILTNIDFGIPYKFAQSVSSDLTVVTRQIITPFNFGRVISEGNYLKEIQEKPDFKQEILAGIYVMKPEILVRIP
;
A
#
# COMPACT_ATOMS: atom_id res chain seq x y z
N LEU A 1 11.44 -10.72 -10.56
CA LEU A 1 10.89 -10.00 -11.73
C LEU A 1 11.95 -9.51 -12.72
N ARG A 2 13.24 -9.71 -12.43
CA ARG A 2 14.32 -9.52 -13.43
C ARG A 2 14.21 -10.60 -14.52
N PRO A 3 14.48 -10.28 -15.79
CA PRO A 3 15.04 -9.02 -16.30
C PRO A 3 13.99 -7.93 -16.62
N LEU A 4 12.69 -8.21 -16.61
CA LEU A 4 11.63 -7.28 -17.05
C LEU A 4 11.66 -5.95 -16.31
N THR A 5 11.93 -5.96 -15.01
CA THR A 5 11.97 -4.74 -14.17
C THR A 5 13.23 -3.88 -14.42
N GLU A 6 14.16 -4.34 -15.22
CA GLU A 6 15.29 -3.52 -15.68
C GLU A 6 14.87 -2.56 -16.81
N VAL A 7 13.79 -2.89 -17.52
CA VAL A 7 13.27 -2.11 -18.65
C VAL A 7 11.98 -1.37 -18.28
N ILE A 8 11.07 -2.03 -17.59
CA ILE A 8 9.73 -1.51 -17.27
C ILE A 8 9.60 -1.32 -15.75
N PRO A 9 9.16 -0.16 -15.25
CA PRO A 9 8.83 0.02 -13.84
C PRO A 9 7.88 -1.08 -13.33
N LYS A 10 8.13 -1.61 -12.13
CA LYS A 10 7.36 -2.73 -11.56
C LYS A 10 5.84 -2.52 -11.60
N PRO A 11 5.30 -1.32 -11.28
CA PRO A 11 3.85 -1.08 -11.33
C PRO A 11 3.26 -1.09 -12.73
N LEU A 12 4.08 -0.93 -13.78
CA LEU A 12 3.66 -0.99 -15.19
C LEU A 12 3.80 -2.39 -15.81
N LEU A 13 4.24 -3.40 -15.04
CA LEU A 13 4.28 -4.77 -15.54
C LEU A 13 2.87 -5.27 -15.89
N PRO A 14 2.71 -5.91 -17.06
CA PRO A 14 1.40 -6.37 -17.52
C PRO A 14 0.85 -7.50 -16.65
N ILE A 15 -0.45 -7.41 -16.37
CA ILE A 15 -1.26 -8.45 -15.74
C ILE A 15 -2.52 -8.62 -16.60
N GLY A 16 -2.52 -9.62 -17.46
CA GLY A 16 -3.56 -9.75 -18.47
C GLY A 16 -3.53 -8.58 -19.46
N GLU A 17 -4.63 -7.89 -19.64
CA GLU A 17 -4.78 -6.74 -20.54
C GLU A 17 -4.46 -5.38 -19.88
N SER A 18 -4.16 -5.38 -18.60
CA SER A 18 -3.85 -4.17 -17.80
C SER A 18 -2.51 -4.31 -17.11
N ASN A 19 -2.11 -3.32 -16.33
CA ASN A 19 -0.98 -3.38 -15.41
C ASN A 19 -1.43 -3.10 -13.97
N VAL A 20 -0.51 -3.33 -13.00
CA VAL A 20 -0.82 -3.15 -11.57
C VAL A 20 -1.37 -1.75 -11.29
N LEU A 21 -0.72 -0.73 -11.84
CA LEU A 21 -1.06 0.67 -11.57
C LEU A 21 -2.43 1.06 -12.14
N GLU A 22 -2.77 0.59 -13.34
CA GLU A 22 -4.11 0.80 -13.92
C GLU A 22 -5.20 0.14 -13.08
N ILE A 23 -4.96 -1.10 -12.63
CA ILE A 23 -5.89 -1.83 -11.76
C ILE A 23 -6.11 -1.06 -10.45
N GLN A 24 -5.04 -0.52 -9.85
CA GLN A 24 -5.11 0.30 -8.65
C GLN A 24 -5.90 1.59 -8.88
N ILE A 25 -5.60 2.35 -9.93
CA ILE A 25 -6.29 3.59 -10.28
C ILE A 25 -7.79 3.35 -10.45
N GLN A 26 -8.16 2.32 -11.22
CA GLN A 26 -9.57 1.96 -11.42
C GLN A 26 -10.26 1.54 -10.10
N SER A 27 -9.54 0.86 -9.22
CA SER A 27 -10.07 0.44 -7.92
C SER A 27 -10.26 1.63 -6.98
N LEU A 28 -9.31 2.55 -6.95
CA LEU A 28 -9.42 3.82 -6.22
C LEU A 28 -10.59 4.65 -6.74
N LYS A 29 -10.73 4.78 -8.07
CA LYS A 29 -11.86 5.49 -8.69
C LYS A 29 -13.21 4.89 -8.28
N ARG A 30 -13.34 3.55 -8.31
CA ARG A 30 -14.56 2.86 -7.85
C ARG A 30 -14.88 3.13 -6.38
N SER A 31 -13.87 3.32 -5.56
CA SER A 31 -14.00 3.66 -4.12
C SER A 31 -14.22 5.16 -3.87
N GLY A 32 -14.34 5.99 -4.94
CA GLY A 32 -14.66 7.42 -4.85
C GLY A 32 -13.46 8.35 -4.77
N PHE A 33 -12.23 7.87 -4.97
CA PHE A 33 -11.04 8.73 -5.03
C PHE A 33 -10.89 9.31 -6.44
N GLU A 34 -10.77 10.64 -6.54
CA GLU A 34 -10.69 11.36 -7.81
C GLU A 34 -9.34 12.02 -8.04
N GLN A 35 -8.62 12.35 -6.99
CA GLN A 35 -7.26 12.88 -7.03
C GLN A 35 -6.28 11.82 -6.53
N ILE A 36 -5.30 11.49 -7.34
CA ILE A 36 -4.32 10.45 -7.04
C ILE A 36 -2.92 11.01 -7.28
N TYR A 37 -2.10 10.99 -6.24
CA TYR A 37 -0.69 11.35 -6.29
C TYR A 37 0.14 10.07 -6.43
N ILE A 38 1.03 10.02 -7.39
CA ILE A 38 1.92 8.89 -7.65
C ILE A 38 3.34 9.34 -7.37
N ALA A 39 3.91 8.85 -6.28
CA ALA A 39 5.30 9.07 -5.96
C ALA A 39 6.17 8.09 -6.75
N THR A 40 7.13 8.63 -7.49
CA THR A 40 8.06 7.84 -8.31
C THR A 40 9.47 8.35 -8.12
N ASN A 41 10.42 7.43 -8.09
CA ASN A 41 11.85 7.76 -8.15
C ASN A 41 12.40 7.43 -9.55
N TYR A 42 12.36 6.16 -9.91
CA TYR A 42 12.98 5.64 -11.12
C TYR A 42 11.99 5.65 -12.30
N ARG A 43 12.42 6.28 -13.42
CA ARG A 43 11.67 6.31 -14.68
C ARG A 43 10.27 6.94 -14.58
N ALA A 44 10.16 8.06 -13.87
CA ALA A 44 8.92 8.83 -13.76
C ALA A 44 8.32 9.18 -15.13
N GLU A 45 9.17 9.45 -16.13
CA GLU A 45 8.77 9.75 -17.49
C GLU A 45 7.98 8.62 -18.17
N TYR A 46 8.29 7.36 -17.89
CA TYR A 46 7.52 6.22 -18.41
C TYR A 46 6.12 6.16 -17.80
N VAL A 47 6.03 6.37 -16.48
CA VAL A 47 4.75 6.42 -15.77
C VAL A 47 3.90 7.57 -16.31
N LYS A 48 4.50 8.74 -16.48
CA LYS A 48 3.83 9.94 -17.05
C LYS A 48 3.36 9.72 -18.47
N ALA A 49 4.21 9.18 -19.32
CA ALA A 49 3.87 8.92 -20.73
C ALA A 49 2.74 7.88 -20.85
N PHE A 50 2.72 6.88 -19.97
CA PHE A 50 1.74 5.81 -20.00
C PHE A 50 0.38 6.24 -19.44
N LEU A 51 0.36 6.91 -18.28
CA LEU A 51 -0.87 7.25 -17.58
C LEU A 51 -1.49 8.58 -18.04
N GLY A 52 -0.68 9.52 -18.52
CA GLY A 52 -1.10 10.89 -18.80
C GLY A 52 -1.50 11.64 -17.54
N ASP A 53 -2.53 12.48 -17.68
CA ASP A 53 -3.14 13.26 -16.60
C ASP A 53 -4.25 12.51 -15.84
N GLY A 54 -4.53 11.27 -16.22
CA GLY A 54 -5.57 10.44 -15.60
C GLY A 54 -6.96 10.59 -16.20
N SER A 55 -7.18 11.50 -17.13
CA SER A 55 -8.50 11.75 -17.74
C SER A 55 -9.11 10.50 -18.38
N LYS A 56 -8.29 9.64 -19.00
CA LYS A 56 -8.74 8.35 -19.56
C LYS A 56 -9.28 7.37 -18.52
N TYR A 57 -8.95 7.55 -17.24
CA TYR A 57 -9.47 6.74 -16.12
C TYR A 57 -10.57 7.47 -15.34
N GLY A 58 -10.87 8.73 -15.68
CA GLY A 58 -11.84 9.56 -14.97
C GLY A 58 -11.35 10.04 -13.61
N VAL A 59 -10.04 10.23 -13.44
CA VAL A 59 -9.38 10.77 -12.26
C VAL A 59 -8.38 11.84 -12.65
N GLN A 60 -7.87 12.59 -11.68
CA GLN A 60 -6.74 13.50 -11.85
C GLN A 60 -5.49 12.85 -11.28
N LEU A 61 -4.45 12.69 -12.09
CA LEU A 61 -3.17 12.11 -11.69
C LEU A 61 -2.10 13.18 -11.56
N PHE A 62 -1.44 13.20 -10.42
CA PHE A 62 -0.31 14.06 -10.12
C PHE A 62 0.93 13.19 -9.87
N LEU A 63 2.03 13.52 -10.52
CA LEU A 63 3.30 12.82 -10.32
C LEU A 63 4.18 13.63 -9.40
N SER A 64 4.61 13.01 -8.30
CA SER A 64 5.64 13.51 -7.42
C SER A 64 6.93 12.72 -7.68
N GLN A 65 7.98 13.41 -8.10
CA GLN A 65 9.26 12.79 -8.40
C GLN A 65 10.26 13.10 -7.30
N GLU A 66 10.87 12.05 -6.75
CA GLU A 66 11.99 12.16 -5.84
C GLU A 66 13.28 12.40 -6.61
N GLU A 67 14.11 13.36 -6.19
CA GLU A 67 15.45 13.56 -6.73
C GLU A 67 16.43 12.51 -6.17
N GLU A 68 16.25 12.14 -4.91
CA GLU A 68 17.01 11.08 -4.23
C GLU A 68 16.03 10.12 -3.53
N PRO A 69 16.40 8.82 -3.32
CA PRO A 69 15.54 7.89 -2.63
C PRO A 69 15.25 8.31 -1.18
N LEU A 70 14.03 8.72 -0.89
CA LEU A 70 13.58 9.17 0.43
C LEU A 70 13.04 8.02 1.31
N GLY A 71 13.07 6.79 0.81
CA GLY A 71 12.52 5.61 1.50
C GLY A 71 11.00 5.49 1.34
N THR A 72 10.36 4.68 2.17
CA THR A 72 8.96 4.29 1.96
C THR A 72 7.97 5.43 2.15
N CYS A 73 8.17 6.25 3.19
CA CYS A 73 7.26 7.36 3.53
C CYS A 73 7.82 8.74 3.18
N GLY A 74 9.12 8.84 2.89
CA GLY A 74 9.77 10.11 2.58
C GLY A 74 9.13 10.91 1.46
N PRO A 75 8.63 10.30 0.35
CA PRO A 75 7.94 11.01 -0.72
C PRO A 75 6.74 11.84 -0.26
N LEU A 76 6.11 11.47 0.85
CA LEU A 76 5.01 12.26 1.41
C LEU A 76 5.45 13.65 1.88
N SER A 77 6.75 13.83 2.20
CA SER A 77 7.28 15.14 2.57
C SER A 77 7.16 16.16 1.44
N LEU A 78 7.22 15.70 0.18
CA LEU A 78 7.05 16.51 -1.02
C LEU A 78 5.60 16.96 -1.26
N LEU A 79 4.65 16.30 -0.59
CA LEU A 79 3.21 16.53 -0.77
C LEU A 79 2.57 17.27 0.41
N ARG A 80 3.37 17.84 1.32
CA ARG A 80 2.87 18.51 2.53
C ARG A 80 1.89 19.64 2.26
N ASN A 81 2.09 20.37 1.17
CA ASN A 81 1.24 21.51 0.78
C ASN A 81 0.04 21.10 -0.10
N GLU A 82 0.04 19.85 -0.55
CA GLU A 82 -0.99 19.33 -1.46
C GLU A 82 -2.04 18.50 -0.71
N LEU A 83 -1.64 17.86 0.38
CA LEU A 83 -2.49 16.97 1.17
C LEU A 83 -3.05 17.73 2.37
N ASP A 84 -4.18 18.41 2.19
CA ASP A 84 -4.87 19.23 3.20
C ASP A 84 -6.06 18.52 3.87
N ALA A 85 -6.42 17.32 3.40
CA ALA A 85 -7.49 16.48 3.93
C ALA A 85 -6.98 15.05 4.23
N PRO A 86 -7.71 14.25 5.03
CA PRO A 86 -7.36 12.84 5.23
C PRO A 86 -7.19 12.12 3.89
N PHE A 87 -6.15 11.34 3.75
CA PHE A 87 -5.79 10.66 2.52
C PHE A 87 -5.49 9.17 2.72
N LEU A 88 -5.64 8.41 1.66
CA LEU A 88 -5.24 7.00 1.59
C LEU A 88 -3.85 6.90 0.96
N LEU A 89 -2.93 6.24 1.66
CA LEU A 89 -1.62 5.87 1.16
C LEU A 89 -1.58 4.37 0.89
N MET A 90 -1.01 3.96 -0.24
CA MET A 90 -0.79 2.55 -0.54
C MET A 90 0.50 2.32 -1.32
N ASN A 91 1.06 1.13 -1.18
CA ASN A 91 2.21 0.74 -2.00
C ASN A 91 1.79 0.53 -3.46
N GLY A 92 2.63 0.96 -4.39
CA GLY A 92 2.36 0.91 -5.84
C GLY A 92 2.37 -0.49 -6.46
N ASP A 93 2.56 -1.56 -5.68
CA ASP A 93 2.63 -2.95 -6.18
C ASP A 93 1.59 -3.88 -5.53
N ILE A 94 0.59 -3.31 -4.88
CA ILE A 94 -0.49 -4.07 -4.23
C ILE A 94 -1.57 -4.43 -5.26
N LEU A 95 -1.96 -5.70 -5.26
CA LEU A 95 -3.17 -6.19 -5.92
C LEU A 95 -4.13 -6.68 -4.86
N THR A 96 -5.32 -6.08 -4.84
CA THR A 96 -6.36 -6.40 -3.86
C THR A 96 -7.75 -6.12 -4.44
N ASN A 97 -8.75 -6.77 -3.87
CA ASN A 97 -10.16 -6.54 -4.16
C ASN A 97 -10.88 -5.76 -3.05
N ILE A 98 -10.13 -5.16 -2.12
CA ILE A 98 -10.73 -4.34 -1.05
C ILE A 98 -11.42 -3.11 -1.64
N ASP A 99 -12.55 -2.73 -1.08
CA ASP A 99 -13.11 -1.40 -1.27
C ASP A 99 -12.37 -0.41 -0.37
N PHE A 100 -11.58 0.48 -0.98
CA PHE A 100 -10.77 1.46 -0.26
C PHE A 100 -11.61 2.50 0.49
N GLY A 101 -12.89 2.66 0.16
CA GLY A 101 -13.82 3.48 0.92
C GLY A 101 -14.09 2.96 2.34
N ILE A 102 -13.95 1.64 2.56
CA ILE A 102 -14.18 1.03 3.88
C ILE A 102 -13.15 1.51 4.91
N PRO A 103 -11.82 1.29 4.73
CA PRO A 103 -10.83 1.77 5.69
C PRO A 103 -10.83 3.29 5.82
N TYR A 104 -11.15 4.04 4.75
CA TYR A 104 -11.24 5.48 4.77
C TYR A 104 -12.39 5.96 5.69
N LYS A 105 -13.60 5.42 5.53
CA LYS A 105 -14.75 5.73 6.39
C LYS A 105 -14.52 5.29 7.84
N PHE A 106 -13.87 4.13 8.02
CA PHE A 106 -13.52 3.66 9.37
C PHE A 106 -12.59 4.66 10.07
N ALA A 107 -11.50 5.09 9.42
CA ALA A 107 -10.58 6.08 9.97
C ALA A 107 -11.28 7.37 10.42
N GLN A 108 -12.22 7.85 9.60
CA GLN A 108 -13.05 9.03 9.93
C GLN A 108 -13.95 8.78 11.14
N SER A 109 -14.59 7.61 11.21
CA SER A 109 -15.54 7.27 12.30
C SER A 109 -14.86 7.20 13.68
N VAL A 110 -13.59 6.79 13.73
CA VAL A 110 -12.81 6.71 14.98
C VAL A 110 -11.88 7.92 15.18
N SER A 111 -11.91 8.90 14.27
CA SER A 111 -11.07 10.09 14.29
C SER A 111 -9.58 9.79 14.41
N SER A 112 -9.13 8.69 13.85
CA SER A 112 -7.74 8.23 13.90
C SER A 112 -6.79 9.14 13.12
N ASP A 113 -5.58 9.38 13.63
CA ASP A 113 -4.54 10.09 12.90
C ASP A 113 -3.86 9.17 11.88
N LEU A 114 -3.76 7.87 12.21
CA LEU A 114 -3.24 6.82 11.36
C LEU A 114 -4.09 5.55 11.52
N THR A 115 -4.66 5.09 10.43
CA THR A 115 -5.32 3.78 10.33
C THR A 115 -4.47 2.88 9.44
N VAL A 116 -4.21 1.66 9.90
CA VAL A 116 -3.40 0.67 9.20
C VAL A 116 -4.28 -0.49 8.79
N VAL A 117 -4.23 -0.86 7.51
CA VAL A 117 -4.89 -2.07 7.03
C VAL A 117 -3.94 -3.25 7.21
N THR A 118 -4.44 -4.29 7.85
CA THR A 118 -3.69 -5.51 8.12
C THR A 118 -4.31 -6.71 7.43
N ARG A 119 -3.54 -7.78 7.32
CA ARG A 119 -3.98 -9.08 6.81
C ARG A 119 -3.53 -10.17 7.77
N GLN A 120 -4.42 -11.08 8.11
CA GLN A 120 -4.06 -12.28 8.85
C GLN A 120 -3.51 -13.34 7.89
N ILE A 121 -2.31 -13.85 8.19
CA ILE A 121 -1.72 -15.03 7.55
C ILE A 121 -1.80 -16.19 8.53
N ILE A 122 -2.23 -17.34 8.03
CA ILE A 122 -2.22 -18.60 8.76
C ILE A 122 -1.12 -19.47 8.14
N THR A 123 -0.13 -19.81 8.95
CA THR A 123 0.96 -20.69 8.53
C THR A 123 0.80 -22.01 9.27
N PRO A 124 0.44 -23.11 8.57
CA PRO A 124 0.34 -24.43 9.19
C PRO A 124 1.74 -24.92 9.61
N PHE A 125 1.85 -25.45 10.82
CA PHE A 125 3.08 -26.03 11.31
C PHE A 125 2.92 -27.55 11.41
N ASN A 126 3.65 -28.29 10.58
CA ASN A 126 3.47 -29.73 10.40
C ASN A 126 4.10 -30.60 11.50
N PHE A 127 4.55 -30.01 12.59
CA PHE A 127 5.19 -30.70 13.72
C PHE A 127 4.47 -30.40 15.03
N GLY A 128 4.64 -31.26 16.03
CA GLY A 128 4.20 -30.97 17.39
C GLY A 128 5.01 -29.81 17.97
N ARG A 129 4.31 -28.80 18.49
CA ARG A 129 4.93 -27.70 19.24
C ARG A 129 4.96 -28.01 20.70
N VAL A 130 6.13 -27.89 21.32
CA VAL A 130 6.31 -28.03 22.77
C VAL A 130 6.35 -26.64 23.40
N ILE A 131 5.52 -26.43 24.41
CA ILE A 131 5.55 -25.24 25.25
C ILE A 131 6.10 -25.70 26.64
N SER A 132 7.20 -25.09 27.05
CA SER A 132 7.85 -25.38 28.31
C SER A 132 7.93 -24.15 29.21
N GLU A 133 7.96 -24.37 30.51
CA GLU A 133 8.22 -23.36 31.52
C GLU A 133 9.42 -23.82 32.38
N GLY A 134 10.58 -23.21 32.16
CA GLY A 134 11.85 -23.72 32.63
C GLY A 134 12.14 -25.11 32.05
N ASN A 135 12.34 -26.12 32.94
CA ASN A 135 12.61 -27.50 32.54
C ASN A 135 11.34 -28.39 32.49
N TYR A 136 10.17 -27.81 32.69
CA TYR A 136 8.90 -28.54 32.73
C TYR A 136 8.10 -28.38 31.47
N LEU A 137 7.56 -29.51 30.97
CA LEU A 137 6.60 -29.51 29.87
C LEU A 137 5.28 -28.91 30.38
N LYS A 138 4.79 -27.85 29.70
CA LYS A 138 3.52 -27.22 30.00
C LYS A 138 2.40 -27.70 29.07
N GLU A 139 2.70 -27.80 27.79
CA GLU A 139 1.72 -28.15 26.77
C GLU A 139 2.39 -28.75 25.53
N ILE A 140 1.70 -29.65 24.85
CA ILE A 140 2.04 -30.08 23.49
C ILE A 140 0.87 -29.74 22.59
N GLN A 141 1.14 -28.98 21.53
CA GLN A 141 0.18 -28.62 20.48
C GLN A 141 0.52 -29.40 19.22
N GLU A 142 -0.36 -30.32 18.81
CA GLU A 142 -0.16 -31.11 17.60
C GLU A 142 -0.52 -30.27 16.36
N LYS A 143 0.46 -30.07 15.47
CA LYS A 143 0.32 -29.35 14.20
C LYS A 143 -0.46 -28.04 14.31
N PRO A 144 -0.03 -27.11 15.16
CA PRO A 144 -0.76 -25.87 15.36
C PRO A 144 -0.65 -24.93 14.15
N ASP A 145 -1.70 -24.14 13.94
CA ASP A 145 -1.67 -23.02 13.02
C ASP A 145 -1.11 -21.77 13.70
N PHE A 146 -0.08 -21.17 13.11
CA PHE A 146 0.40 -19.87 13.56
C PHE A 146 -0.33 -18.77 12.82
N LYS A 147 -1.11 -17.99 13.56
CA LYS A 147 -1.78 -16.80 13.05
C LYS A 147 -0.89 -15.58 13.25
N GLN A 148 -0.56 -14.91 12.18
CA GLN A 148 0.25 -13.69 12.20
C GLN A 148 -0.53 -12.58 11.49
N GLU A 149 -0.52 -11.40 12.08
CA GLU A 149 -1.07 -10.21 11.48
C GLU A 149 0.07 -9.42 10.82
N ILE A 150 -0.07 -9.15 9.53
CA ILE A 150 0.93 -8.44 8.74
C ILE A 150 0.35 -7.17 8.15
N LEU A 151 1.22 -6.20 7.85
CA LEU A 151 0.85 -4.98 7.14
C LEU A 151 0.40 -5.30 5.72
N ALA A 152 -0.75 -4.77 5.30
CA ALA A 152 -1.23 -4.89 3.92
C ALA A 152 -0.63 -3.82 2.99
N GLY A 153 0.13 -2.84 3.54
CA GLY A 153 0.71 -1.73 2.79
C GLY A 153 -0.33 -0.69 2.36
N ILE A 154 -1.44 -0.59 3.10
CA ILE A 154 -2.52 0.37 2.89
C ILE A 154 -2.75 1.09 4.21
N TYR A 155 -2.82 2.40 4.15
CA TYR A 155 -2.93 3.29 5.31
C TYR A 155 -3.92 4.41 5.02
N VAL A 156 -4.62 4.89 6.06
CA VAL A 156 -5.35 6.16 5.99
C VAL A 156 -4.72 7.10 7.02
N MET A 157 -4.38 8.28 6.58
CA MET A 157 -3.63 9.26 7.37
C MET A 157 -4.32 10.62 7.36
N LYS A 158 -4.20 11.36 8.46
CA LYS A 158 -4.48 12.80 8.48
C LYS A 158 -3.25 13.61 8.05
N PRO A 159 -3.45 14.81 7.48
CA PRO A 159 -2.33 15.69 7.06
C PRO A 159 -1.35 16.02 8.19
N GLU A 160 -1.84 16.10 9.42
CA GLU A 160 -1.03 16.43 10.60
C GLU A 160 0.12 15.43 10.84
N ILE A 161 0.02 14.22 10.29
CA ILE A 161 1.08 13.23 10.42
C ILE A 161 2.30 13.58 9.56
N LEU A 162 2.11 14.37 8.49
CA LEU A 162 3.16 14.73 7.55
C LEU A 162 4.29 15.55 8.19
N VAL A 163 3.99 16.29 9.25
CA VAL A 163 5.03 17.05 9.99
C VAL A 163 6.02 16.15 10.73
N ARG A 164 5.69 14.87 10.91
CA ARG A 164 6.54 13.87 11.58
C ARG A 164 7.42 13.09 10.60
N ILE A 165 7.19 13.28 9.30
CA ILE A 165 8.01 12.67 8.25
C ILE A 165 9.20 13.59 8.01
N PRO A 166 10.43 13.09 8.11
CA PRO A 166 11.65 13.89 7.95
C PRO A 166 11.79 14.49 6.55
#